data_4d488341c3e1082b3198778c262c66f2
#
_entry.id   4d488341c3e1082b3198778c262c66f2
#
_cell.length_a   1.000
_cell.length_b   1.000
_cell.length_c   1.000
_cell.angle_alpha   90.00
_cell.angle_beta   90.00
_cell.angle_gamma   90.00
#
_symmetry.space_group_name_H-M   'P 1'
#
loop_
_entity.id
_entity.type
_entity.pdbx_description
1 polymer ?
#
loop_
_entity_poly.entity_id
_entity_poly.type
_entity_poly.pdbx_seq_one_letter_code
_entity_poly.pdbx_strand_id
1 'polypeptide(L)'
;MAVFLPSDTSTIRYEETDLASLHSRPSHFVCGVYLICVRGTAVVSTGVQQYALGEQTELIFLTGSLIQVLCASDDFTVRLLMFPKDVFLKAVLPIDTPYLNYTHEHPCYRHTEDERSQATWLQINLWMDMAQMLFCGNVSPFRQQQE
;
A
#
# COMPACT_ATOMS: atom_id res chain seq x y z
N MET A 1 8.11 12.56 -10.56
CA MET A 1 8.42 12.90 -9.18
C MET A 1 7.82 11.88 -8.23
N ALA A 2 8.56 11.56 -7.23
CA ALA A 2 8.11 10.54 -6.29
C ALA A 2 7.25 11.17 -5.19
N VAL A 3 6.08 11.63 -5.57
CA VAL A 3 5.21 12.33 -4.62
C VAL A 3 4.78 11.46 -3.46
N PHE A 4 4.78 10.15 -3.67
CA PHE A 4 4.41 9.23 -2.60
C PHE A 4 5.61 8.80 -1.76
N LEU A 5 6.81 9.31 -2.05
CA LEU A 5 7.95 9.13 -1.16
C LEU A 5 7.87 10.23 -0.12
N PRO A 6 7.51 9.91 1.08
CA PRO A 6 7.35 10.96 2.08
C PRO A 6 8.71 11.42 2.54
N SER A 7 9.02 12.66 2.24
CA SER A 7 10.12 13.33 2.91
C SER A 7 9.72 13.64 4.35
N ASP A 8 8.42 13.82 4.56
CA ASP A 8 7.84 13.99 5.88
C ASP A 8 6.96 12.79 6.17
N THR A 9 7.35 11.96 7.13
CA THR A 9 6.64 10.75 7.49
C THR A 9 5.78 10.92 8.72
N SER A 10 5.45 12.17 9.09
CA SER A 10 4.68 12.43 10.29
C SER A 10 3.19 12.12 10.13
N THR A 11 2.71 11.97 8.91
CA THR A 11 1.29 11.73 8.65
C THR A 11 1.07 10.49 7.80
N ILE A 12 -0.08 9.85 7.99
CA ILE A 12 -0.54 8.78 7.13
C ILE A 12 -0.98 9.40 5.81
N ARG A 13 -0.63 8.76 4.69
CA ARG A 13 -0.97 9.26 3.36
C ARG A 13 -1.69 8.19 2.57
N TYR A 14 -2.66 8.62 1.79
CA TYR A 14 -3.39 7.77 0.87
C TYR A 14 -3.19 8.27 -0.57
N GLU A 15 -2.97 7.35 -1.49
CA GLU A 15 -2.93 7.67 -2.91
C GLU A 15 -3.57 6.55 -3.73
N GLU A 16 -4.18 6.93 -4.83
CA GLU A 16 -4.56 5.99 -5.87
C GLU A 16 -3.65 6.28 -7.05
N THR A 17 -2.88 5.29 -7.51
CA THR A 17 -1.79 5.57 -8.45
C THR A 17 -1.46 4.34 -9.29
N ASP A 18 -0.79 4.56 -10.40
CA ASP A 18 -0.22 3.50 -11.22
C ASP A 18 1.25 3.24 -10.91
N LEU A 19 1.80 3.90 -9.91
CA LEU A 19 3.19 3.79 -9.49
C LEU A 19 4.18 4.14 -10.60
N ALA A 20 3.81 5.04 -11.50
CA ALA A 20 4.63 5.34 -12.67
C ALA A 20 6.05 5.77 -12.33
N SER A 21 6.23 6.50 -11.23
CA SER A 21 7.54 6.98 -10.85
C SER A 21 8.50 5.88 -10.41
N LEU A 22 7.99 4.68 -10.13
CA LEU A 22 8.81 3.53 -9.74
C LEU A 22 9.25 2.67 -10.92
N HIS A 23 8.76 2.96 -12.12
CA HIS A 23 9.10 2.16 -13.31
C HIS A 23 10.54 2.39 -13.76
N SER A 24 11.03 3.61 -13.66
CA SER A 24 12.34 3.95 -14.19
C SER A 24 13.48 3.63 -13.23
N ARG A 25 13.20 3.59 -11.92
CA ARG A 25 14.22 3.30 -10.92
C ARG A 25 13.56 2.92 -9.60
N PRO A 26 14.25 2.14 -8.78
CA PRO A 26 13.73 1.79 -7.48
C PRO A 26 13.71 3.01 -6.55
N SER A 27 12.81 2.99 -5.60
CA SER A 27 12.71 4.00 -4.57
C SER A 27 12.71 3.32 -3.20
N HIS A 28 13.39 3.94 -2.26
CA HIS A 28 13.50 3.43 -0.90
C HIS A 28 12.45 4.09 -0.02
N PHE A 29 11.61 3.28 0.61
CA PHE A 29 10.55 3.77 1.48
C PHE A 29 10.99 3.60 2.92
N VAL A 30 11.02 4.71 3.66
CA VAL A 30 11.35 4.67 5.10
C VAL A 30 10.12 4.49 5.96
N CYS A 31 8.95 4.41 5.34
CA CYS A 31 7.68 4.21 6.02
C CYS A 31 7.12 2.84 5.70
N GLY A 32 6.08 2.43 6.43
CA GLY A 32 5.32 1.25 6.08
C GLY A 32 4.45 1.54 4.86
N VAL A 33 4.27 0.54 4.01
CA VAL A 33 3.47 0.66 2.79
C VAL A 33 2.50 -0.51 2.75
N TYR A 34 1.22 -0.18 2.58
CA TYR A 34 0.19 -1.18 2.33
C TYR A 34 -0.55 -0.79 1.05
N LEU A 35 -0.58 -1.68 0.08
CA LEU A 35 -1.30 -1.40 -1.15
C LEU A 35 -2.16 -2.57 -1.57
N ILE A 36 -3.23 -2.25 -2.31
CA ILE A 36 -4.05 -3.24 -2.97
C ILE A 36 -4.11 -2.91 -4.46
N CYS A 37 -4.03 -3.94 -5.28
CA CYS A 37 -4.17 -3.78 -6.73
C CYS A 37 -5.65 -3.90 -7.08
N VAL A 38 -6.20 -2.85 -7.66
CA VAL A 38 -7.64 -2.81 -7.99
C VAL A 38 -7.90 -3.03 -9.48
N ARG A 39 -6.90 -2.81 -10.33
CA ARG A 39 -7.00 -3.06 -11.77
C ARG A 39 -5.64 -3.42 -12.34
N GLY A 40 -5.67 -4.26 -13.37
CA GLY A 40 -4.48 -4.56 -14.14
C GLY A 40 -3.53 -5.50 -13.45
N THR A 41 -2.31 -5.56 -13.98
CA THR A 41 -1.27 -6.44 -13.48
C THR A 41 0.07 -5.72 -13.47
N ALA A 42 0.96 -6.17 -12.61
CA ALA A 42 2.32 -5.64 -12.55
C ALA A 42 3.25 -6.64 -11.89
N VAL A 43 4.54 -6.45 -12.08
CA VAL A 43 5.57 -7.15 -11.32
C VAL A 43 6.37 -6.11 -10.55
N VAL A 44 6.42 -6.29 -9.24
CA VAL A 44 7.10 -5.39 -8.32
C VAL A 44 8.32 -6.11 -7.75
N SER A 45 9.45 -5.42 -7.68
CA SER A 45 10.70 -5.98 -7.17
C SER A 45 11.15 -5.22 -5.94
N THR A 46 11.66 -5.95 -4.95
CA THR A 46 12.34 -5.36 -3.79
C THR A 46 13.85 -5.42 -3.93
N GLY A 47 14.35 -5.87 -5.08
CA GLY A 47 15.76 -6.13 -5.27
C GLY A 47 16.16 -7.53 -4.87
N VAL A 48 15.40 -8.18 -4.00
CA VAL A 48 15.65 -9.54 -3.53
C VAL A 48 14.58 -10.49 -4.03
N GLN A 49 13.34 -10.05 -4.01
CA GLN A 49 12.18 -10.83 -4.41
C GLN A 49 11.35 -10.07 -5.43
N GLN A 50 10.61 -10.81 -6.23
CA GLN A 50 9.65 -10.24 -7.17
C GLN A 50 8.27 -10.75 -6.84
N TYR A 51 7.28 -9.87 -6.95
CA TYR A 51 5.89 -10.19 -6.63
C TYR A 51 5.00 -9.84 -7.82
N ALA A 52 4.21 -10.80 -8.26
CA ALA A 52 3.24 -10.57 -9.33
C ALA A 52 1.95 -10.04 -8.70
N LEU A 53 1.53 -8.87 -9.12
CA LEU A 53 0.29 -8.25 -8.66
C LEU A 53 -0.77 -8.41 -9.74
N GLY A 54 -1.98 -8.70 -9.32
CA GLY A 54 -3.16 -8.73 -10.15
C GLY A 54 -4.31 -8.19 -9.34
N GLU A 55 -5.51 -8.18 -9.92
CA GLU A 55 -6.69 -7.73 -9.19
C GLU A 55 -6.87 -8.56 -7.92
N GLN A 56 -7.30 -7.90 -6.87
CA GLN A 56 -7.54 -8.49 -5.56
C GLN A 56 -6.27 -9.01 -4.88
N THR A 57 -5.14 -8.37 -5.15
CA THR A 57 -3.87 -8.72 -4.52
C THR A 57 -3.48 -7.62 -3.53
N GLU A 58 -3.06 -8.02 -2.34
CA GLU A 58 -2.53 -7.13 -1.31
C GLU A 58 -1.02 -7.26 -1.25
N LEU A 59 -0.35 -6.15 -0.96
CA LEU A 59 1.09 -6.14 -0.74
C LEU A 59 1.39 -5.23 0.44
N ILE A 60 2.14 -5.74 1.41
CA ILE A 60 2.52 -4.95 2.57
C ILE A 60 4.02 -5.02 2.79
N PHE A 61 4.63 -3.85 2.92
CA PHE A 61 6.03 -3.74 3.30
C PHE A 61 6.11 -2.98 4.62
N LEU A 62 6.80 -3.55 5.58
CA LEU A 62 6.79 -3.01 6.92
C LEU A 62 7.53 -1.69 6.98
N THR A 63 8.83 -1.66 6.80
CA THR A 63 9.60 -0.42 6.72
C THR A 63 10.90 -0.71 5.99
N GLY A 64 11.55 0.34 5.49
CA GLY A 64 12.87 0.21 4.91
C GLY A 64 12.92 -0.57 3.61
N SER A 65 11.83 -0.62 2.88
CA SER A 65 11.75 -1.42 1.65
C SER A 65 12.20 -0.64 0.44
N LEU A 66 12.92 -1.33 -0.44
CA LEU A 66 13.23 -0.82 -1.77
C LEU A 66 12.17 -1.38 -2.72
N ILE A 67 11.56 -0.53 -3.52
CA ILE A 67 10.46 -0.94 -4.39
C ILE A 67 10.68 -0.41 -5.79
N GLN A 68 10.53 -1.28 -6.78
CA GLN A 68 10.57 -0.92 -8.19
C GLN A 68 9.49 -1.68 -8.93
N VAL A 69 8.84 -1.04 -9.88
CA VAL A 69 7.89 -1.70 -10.78
C VAL A 69 8.65 -2.10 -12.04
N LEU A 70 8.75 -3.39 -12.30
CA LEU A 70 9.49 -3.90 -13.45
C LEU A 70 8.65 -3.84 -14.72
N CYS A 71 7.36 -4.13 -14.61
CA CYS A 71 6.43 -4.02 -15.72
C CYS A 71 5.02 -3.88 -15.17
N ALA A 72 4.14 -3.31 -15.98
CA ALA A 72 2.74 -3.12 -15.58
C ALA A 72 1.88 -3.03 -16.83
N SER A 73 0.62 -3.48 -16.71
CA SER A 73 -0.35 -3.29 -17.77
C SER A 73 -0.77 -1.82 -17.83
N ASP A 74 -1.40 -1.43 -18.94
CA ASP A 74 -1.80 -0.03 -19.15
C ASP A 74 -2.82 0.45 -18.12
N ASP A 75 -3.65 -0.46 -17.62
CA ASP A 75 -4.70 -0.12 -16.66
C ASP A 75 -4.31 -0.38 -15.20
N PHE A 76 -3.04 -0.69 -14.95
CA PHE A 76 -2.58 -0.99 -13.60
C PHE A 76 -2.87 0.17 -12.65
N THR A 77 -3.58 -0.13 -11.57
CA THR A 77 -3.94 0.87 -10.57
C THR A 77 -3.94 0.21 -9.18
N VAL A 78 -3.33 0.90 -8.24
CA VAL A 78 -3.32 0.47 -6.84
C VAL A 78 -3.91 1.55 -5.95
N ARG A 79 -4.43 1.13 -4.82
CA ARG A 79 -4.76 2.00 -3.70
C ARG A 79 -3.70 1.80 -2.64
N LEU A 80 -3.10 2.88 -2.20
CA LEU A 80 -1.86 2.84 -1.43
C LEU A 80 -2.00 3.63 -0.14
N LEU A 81 -1.60 3.02 0.97
CA LEU A 81 -1.46 3.70 2.26
C LEU A 81 0.01 3.68 2.68
N MET A 82 0.50 4.82 3.12
CA MET A 82 1.85 4.95 3.66
C MET A 82 1.74 5.41 5.10
N PHE A 83 2.45 4.72 6.01
CA PHE A 83 2.39 5.00 7.44
C PHE A 83 3.73 5.54 7.91
N PRO A 84 3.76 6.58 8.74
CA PRO A 84 4.99 6.97 9.41
C PRO A 84 5.52 5.81 10.25
N LYS A 85 6.83 5.73 10.37
CA LYS A 85 7.48 4.65 11.10
C LYS A 85 6.97 4.55 12.54
N ASP A 86 6.85 5.68 13.22
CA ASP A 86 6.41 5.69 14.62
C ASP A 86 4.95 5.25 14.77
N VAL A 87 4.08 5.68 13.86
CA VAL A 87 2.67 5.23 13.86
C VAL A 87 2.61 3.73 13.63
N PHE A 88 3.37 3.26 12.66
CA PHE A 88 3.40 1.84 12.33
C PHE A 88 3.87 1.02 13.52
N LEU A 89 4.96 1.44 14.17
CA LEU A 89 5.49 0.72 15.32
C LEU A 89 4.49 0.65 16.46
N LYS A 90 3.76 1.73 16.72
CA LYS A 90 2.73 1.73 17.77
C LYS A 90 1.62 0.76 17.45
N ALA A 91 1.25 0.65 16.17
CA ALA A 91 0.18 -0.23 15.75
C ALA A 91 0.56 -1.70 15.84
N VAL A 92 1.84 -2.05 15.60
CA VAL A 92 2.27 -3.44 15.52
C VAL A 92 2.92 -3.96 16.81
N LEU A 93 3.35 -3.09 17.72
CA LEU A 93 3.97 -3.54 18.97
C LEU A 93 3.12 -4.55 19.75
N PRO A 94 1.80 -4.39 19.82
CA PRO A 94 0.97 -5.40 20.48
C PRO A 94 0.79 -6.69 19.69
N ILE A 95 1.24 -6.72 18.44
CA ILE A 95 1.06 -7.89 17.60
C ILE A 95 2.16 -8.90 17.88
N ASP A 96 1.76 -10.16 17.87
CA ASP A 96 2.64 -11.27 18.11
C ASP A 96 3.80 -11.30 17.13
N THR A 97 5.01 -11.54 17.64
CA THR A 97 6.22 -11.60 16.82
C THR A 97 6.14 -12.63 15.70
N PRO A 98 5.61 -13.85 15.89
CA PRO A 98 5.46 -14.78 14.78
C PRO A 98 4.59 -14.25 13.64
N TYR A 99 3.56 -13.48 13.97
CA TYR A 99 2.72 -12.86 12.94
C TYR A 99 3.50 -11.83 12.13
N LEU A 100 4.29 -11.00 12.81
CA LEU A 100 5.12 -10.01 12.14
C LEU A 100 6.16 -10.67 11.23
N ASN A 101 6.77 -11.74 11.70
CA ASN A 101 7.75 -12.48 10.91
C ASN A 101 7.09 -13.08 9.67
N TYR A 102 5.91 -13.64 9.82
CA TYR A 102 5.18 -14.20 8.70
C TYR A 102 4.88 -13.12 7.66
N THR A 103 4.39 -11.97 8.10
CA THR A 103 4.08 -10.86 7.20
C THR A 103 5.30 -10.37 6.46
N HIS A 104 6.44 -10.31 7.15
CA HIS A 104 7.70 -9.88 6.52
C HIS A 104 8.15 -10.85 5.44
N GLU A 105 7.97 -12.15 5.67
CA GLU A 105 8.36 -13.19 4.72
C GLU A 105 7.35 -13.37 3.59
N HIS A 106 6.08 -13.05 3.84
CA HIS A 106 4.99 -13.25 2.91
C HIS A 106 4.21 -11.96 2.72
N PRO A 107 4.82 -10.94 2.12
CA PRO A 107 4.18 -9.63 2.02
C PRO A 107 3.07 -9.55 0.99
N CYS A 108 2.94 -10.54 0.12
CA CYS A 108 1.98 -10.52 -0.97
C CYS A 108 0.90 -11.58 -0.75
N TYR A 109 -0.37 -11.18 -0.84
CA TYR A 109 -1.49 -12.10 -0.68
C TYR A 109 -2.53 -11.82 -1.76
N ARG A 110 -2.95 -12.89 -2.45
CA ARG A 110 -3.98 -12.78 -3.46
C ARG A 110 -5.27 -13.38 -2.94
N HIS A 111 -6.36 -12.62 -3.03
CA HIS A 111 -7.67 -13.09 -2.59
C HIS A 111 -8.24 -14.08 -3.60
N THR A 112 -8.88 -15.11 -3.07
CA THR A 112 -9.47 -16.18 -3.87
C THR A 112 -10.95 -15.92 -4.08
N GLU A 113 -11.60 -16.79 -4.85
CA GLU A 113 -13.01 -16.60 -5.19
C GLU A 113 -13.97 -17.07 -4.10
N ASP A 114 -13.49 -17.70 -3.03
CA ASP A 114 -14.37 -18.18 -1.97
C ASP A 114 -15.04 -17.01 -1.24
N GLU A 115 -16.19 -17.28 -0.61
CA GLU A 115 -16.99 -16.26 0.03
C GLU A 115 -16.24 -15.47 1.09
N ARG A 116 -15.45 -16.16 1.91
CA ARG A 116 -14.72 -15.50 3.00
C ARG A 116 -13.69 -14.54 2.46
N SER A 117 -12.96 -14.96 1.44
CA SER A 117 -11.94 -14.12 0.83
C SER A 117 -12.57 -12.90 0.16
N GLN A 118 -13.70 -13.07 -0.52
CA GLN A 118 -14.38 -11.96 -1.17
C GLN A 118 -14.98 -10.99 -0.14
N ALA A 119 -15.49 -11.51 0.96
CA ALA A 119 -15.99 -10.66 2.04
C ALA A 119 -14.86 -9.83 2.64
N THR A 120 -13.71 -10.44 2.84
CA THR A 120 -12.52 -9.73 3.34
C THR A 120 -12.06 -8.67 2.35
N TRP A 121 -12.04 -9.00 1.08
CA TRP A 121 -11.65 -8.05 0.04
C TRP A 121 -12.57 -6.84 0.01
N LEU A 122 -13.87 -7.07 0.11
CA LEU A 122 -14.84 -5.97 0.18
C LEU A 122 -14.58 -5.09 1.39
N GLN A 123 -14.32 -5.70 2.54
CA GLN A 123 -14.04 -4.96 3.76
C GLN A 123 -12.77 -4.10 3.63
N ILE A 124 -11.74 -4.65 3.00
CA ILE A 124 -10.50 -3.91 2.75
C ILE A 124 -10.79 -2.67 1.89
N ASN A 125 -11.60 -2.83 0.86
CA ASN A 125 -11.95 -1.71 0.00
C ASN A 125 -12.74 -0.64 0.74
N LEU A 126 -13.61 -1.04 1.66
CA LEU A 126 -14.33 -0.07 2.49
C LEU A 126 -13.36 0.69 3.40
N TRP A 127 -12.39 0.01 3.96
CA TRP A 127 -11.35 0.68 4.76
C TRP A 127 -10.54 1.65 3.90
N MET A 128 -10.23 1.28 2.67
CA MET A 128 -9.53 2.18 1.75
C MET A 128 -10.36 3.39 1.40
N ASP A 129 -11.69 3.23 1.25
CA ASP A 129 -12.58 4.36 1.03
C ASP A 129 -12.52 5.33 2.22
N MET A 130 -12.52 4.81 3.44
CA MET A 130 -12.38 5.65 4.64
C MET A 130 -11.02 6.35 4.65
N ALA A 131 -9.96 5.63 4.32
CA ALA A 131 -8.63 6.20 4.29
C ALA A 131 -8.53 7.31 3.25
N GLN A 132 -9.18 7.14 2.11
CA GLN A 132 -9.23 8.17 1.09
C GLN A 132 -9.89 9.44 1.62
N MET A 133 -10.98 9.29 2.36
CA MET A 133 -11.66 10.44 2.95
C MET A 133 -10.82 11.15 4.00
N LEU A 134 -10.05 10.40 4.76
CA LEU A 134 -9.34 10.95 5.91
C LEU A 134 -7.93 11.46 5.56
N PHE A 135 -7.26 10.82 4.61
CA PHE A 135 -5.84 11.06 4.39
C PHE A 135 -5.48 11.50 2.98
N CYS A 136 -6.45 11.55 2.06
CA CYS A 136 -6.18 12.05 0.72
C CYS A 136 -6.04 13.56 0.75
N GLY A 137 -5.13 14.10 -0.07
CA GLY A 137 -4.95 15.54 -0.17
C GLY A 137 -6.17 16.31 -0.64
N ASN A 138 -7.08 15.64 -1.34
CA ASN A 138 -8.34 16.22 -1.78
C ASN A 138 -9.38 16.03 -0.70
N VAL A 139 -9.32 16.85 0.34
CA VAL A 139 -10.26 16.77 1.44
C VAL A 139 -11.64 17.26 1.02
N SER A 140 -12.67 16.82 1.73
CA SER A 140 -14.03 17.24 1.44
C SER A 140 -14.19 18.74 1.70
N PRO A 141 -15.16 19.39 1.04
CA PRO A 141 -15.45 20.80 1.32
C PRO A 141 -15.74 21.05 2.80
N PHE A 142 -16.43 20.12 3.43
CA PHE A 142 -16.71 20.24 4.86
C PHE A 142 -15.42 20.35 5.68
N ARG A 143 -14.48 19.48 5.40
CA ARG A 143 -13.19 19.48 6.12
C ARG A 143 -12.40 20.74 5.84
N GLN A 144 -12.44 21.22 4.59
CA GLN A 144 -11.78 22.46 4.23
C GLN A 144 -12.33 23.64 5.00
N GLN A 145 -13.64 23.65 5.28
CA GLN A 145 -14.27 24.71 6.04
C GLN A 145 -13.84 24.73 7.50
N GLN A 146 -13.39 23.61 8.02
CA GLN A 146 -12.93 23.52 9.40
C GLN A 146 -11.51 24.03 9.57
N GLU A 147 -10.81 24.17 8.50
CA GLU A 147 -9.46 24.67 8.48
C GLU A 147 -9.45 26.16 8.15
#